data_50e91f40633e136dad3d8e4d5b0c2c6e
#
_entry.id   50e91f40633e136dad3d8e4d5b0c2c6e
#
_cell.length_a   1.000
_cell.length_b   1.000
_cell.length_c   1.000
_cell.angle_alpha   90.00
_cell.angle_beta   90.00
_cell.angle_gamma   90.00
#
_symmetry.space_group_name_H-M   'P 1'
#
loop_
_entity.id
_entity.type
_entity.pdbx_description
1 polymer ?
#
loop_
_entity_poly.entity_id
_entity_poly.type
_entity_poly.pdbx_seq_one_letter_code
_entity_poly.pdbx_strand_id
1 'polypeptide(L)'
;AVFAAFLVGTSGCGKKTETIPITTISQSTDDDDPEDNLAASGDSDEIPEYDVDLSKNLNSFQLAIWGDTYEIPESYADFTALGWVYSGDDTKEIQPESFSEGEIFEKDGNQITVDIANPDTTAKPVAECLIGGIHIDTSTAEGQNIYVGLPNGVTLQQSLMEDVESIYGAPKDRYEADTSVQFTYEYGLYQTITLGFDNETGILYSLDMQNFTTTADAEALD
;
A
#
# COMPACT_ATOMS: atom_id res chain seq x y z
N ALA A 1 -5.96 46.58 -48.49
CA ALA A 1 -6.95 46.33 -49.53
C ALA A 1 -7.19 44.83 -49.68
N VAL A 2 -8.44 44.52 -49.73
CA VAL A 2 -9.15 43.30 -50.17
C VAL A 2 -9.55 42.32 -49.06
N PHE A 3 -10.83 42.42 -48.78
CA PHE A 3 -11.78 41.54 -48.18
C PHE A 3 -11.82 40.16 -48.82
N ALA A 4 -12.09 39.13 -48.01
CA ALA A 4 -13.09 38.11 -48.36
C ALA A 4 -13.57 37.40 -47.09
N ALA A 5 -14.83 37.63 -46.78
CA ALA A 5 -15.66 36.85 -45.90
C ALA A 5 -16.21 35.63 -46.65
N PHE A 6 -16.62 34.63 -45.93
CA PHE A 6 -17.72 33.63 -46.24
C PHE A 6 -17.40 32.33 -45.50
N LEU A 7 -18.23 31.59 -44.86
CA LEU A 7 -19.66 31.57 -44.59
C LEU A 7 -19.91 30.52 -43.49
N VAL A 8 -20.90 30.76 -42.72
CA VAL A 8 -21.53 29.90 -41.75
C VAL A 8 -22.06 28.60 -42.38
N GLY A 9 -21.83 27.48 -41.75
CA GLY A 9 -22.48 26.20 -42.04
C GLY A 9 -22.92 25.52 -40.75
N THR A 10 -24.14 25.80 -40.32
CA THR A 10 -24.91 25.04 -39.33
C THR A 10 -25.51 23.81 -39.96
N SER A 11 -25.37 22.65 -39.32
CA SER A 11 -26.27 21.49 -39.34
C SER A 11 -25.52 20.32 -38.72
N GLY A 12 -26.01 19.54 -37.80
CA GLY A 12 -27.32 19.22 -37.37
C GLY A 12 -27.19 17.91 -36.59
N CYS A 13 -27.80 17.89 -35.51
CA CYS A 13 -28.26 16.80 -34.66
C CYS A 13 -28.14 15.38 -35.22
N GLY A 14 -27.67 14.44 -34.40
CA GLY A 14 -27.80 13.01 -34.66
C GLY A 14 -27.19 12.15 -33.56
N LYS A 15 -27.79 12.16 -32.35
CA LYS A 15 -27.59 11.09 -31.37
C LYS A 15 -28.21 9.81 -31.97
N LYS A 16 -27.38 8.82 -32.27
CA LYS A 16 -27.84 7.44 -32.42
C LYS A 16 -27.41 6.65 -31.20
N THR A 17 -28.36 6.38 -30.34
CA THR A 17 -28.31 5.35 -29.32
C THR A 17 -28.54 4.03 -30.05
N GLU A 18 -27.51 3.22 -30.15
CA GLU A 18 -27.69 1.82 -30.58
C GLU A 18 -27.96 0.96 -29.34
N THR A 19 -29.23 0.57 -29.24
CA THR A 19 -29.69 -0.42 -28.27
C THR A 19 -29.35 -1.81 -28.82
N ILE A 20 -28.51 -2.55 -28.16
CA ILE A 20 -28.25 -3.96 -28.47
C ILE A 20 -29.38 -4.79 -27.86
N PRO A 21 -30.08 -5.61 -28.63
CA PRO A 21 -31.17 -6.43 -28.10
C PRO A 21 -30.61 -7.64 -27.32
N ILE A 22 -31.10 -7.78 -26.09
CA ILE A 22 -30.92 -8.97 -25.28
C ILE A 22 -31.75 -10.10 -25.92
N THR A 23 -31.08 -11.11 -26.46
CA THR A 23 -31.73 -12.32 -26.91
C THR A 23 -31.90 -13.29 -25.75
N THR A 24 -33.09 -13.36 -25.24
CA THR A 24 -33.54 -14.41 -24.32
C THR A 24 -33.67 -15.71 -25.13
N ILE A 25 -32.88 -16.72 -24.78
CA ILE A 25 -33.09 -18.09 -25.27
C ILE A 25 -33.76 -18.87 -24.14
N SER A 26 -35.01 -19.25 -24.41
CA SER A 26 -35.82 -20.12 -23.54
C SER A 26 -35.41 -21.58 -23.69
N GLN A 27 -35.55 -22.27 -22.57
CA GLN A 27 -35.42 -23.69 -22.28
C GLN A 27 -35.91 -24.67 -23.35
N SER A 28 -35.22 -25.79 -23.44
CA SER A 28 -35.85 -27.09 -23.61
C SER A 28 -35.08 -28.19 -22.90
N THR A 29 -35.83 -28.96 -22.21
CA THR A 29 -35.68 -30.05 -21.27
C THR A 29 -34.93 -31.29 -21.76
N ASP A 30 -34.41 -32.01 -20.71
CA ASP A 30 -34.18 -33.45 -20.54
C ASP A 30 -33.01 -34.10 -21.31
N ASP A 31 -31.98 -34.52 -20.60
CA ASP A 31 -31.70 -35.94 -20.31
C ASP A 31 -30.58 -36.06 -19.28
N ASP A 32 -30.79 -37.03 -18.37
CA ASP A 32 -29.90 -37.51 -17.31
C ASP A 32 -28.58 -38.03 -17.89
N ASP A 33 -27.43 -37.54 -17.30
CA ASP A 33 -26.26 -38.38 -17.03
C ASP A 33 -25.43 -37.77 -15.89
N PRO A 34 -25.18 -38.51 -14.80
CA PRO A 34 -24.38 -38.05 -13.69
C PRO A 34 -22.92 -38.48 -13.93
N GLU A 35 -22.02 -37.56 -13.96
CA GLU A 35 -20.60 -37.66 -13.63
C GLU A 35 -19.76 -36.67 -14.46
N ASP A 36 -19.49 -35.50 -13.90
CA ASP A 36 -18.11 -35.01 -13.69
C ASP A 36 -18.19 -33.62 -13.01
N ASN A 37 -18.23 -33.66 -11.69
CA ASN A 37 -18.14 -32.45 -10.88
C ASN A 37 -16.66 -32.04 -10.81
N LEU A 38 -16.09 -31.58 -11.92
CA LEU A 38 -14.89 -30.76 -11.90
C LEU A 38 -15.34 -29.36 -11.50
N ALA A 39 -15.36 -29.15 -10.18
CA ALA A 39 -15.33 -27.80 -9.62
C ALA A 39 -14.13 -27.09 -10.25
N ALA A 40 -14.40 -26.27 -11.25
CA ALA A 40 -13.49 -25.21 -11.63
C ALA A 40 -13.42 -24.30 -10.39
N SER A 41 -12.37 -24.48 -9.58
CA SER A 41 -11.89 -23.43 -8.70
C SER A 41 -11.49 -22.30 -9.61
N GLY A 42 -12.39 -21.35 -9.78
CA GLY A 42 -12.04 -20.07 -10.35
C GLY A 42 -11.09 -19.41 -9.37
N ASP A 43 -9.81 -19.56 -9.64
CA ASP A 43 -8.77 -18.74 -9.07
C ASP A 43 -8.98 -17.35 -9.70
N SER A 44 -9.80 -16.55 -9.07
CA SER A 44 -9.89 -15.14 -9.42
C SER A 44 -8.71 -14.49 -8.69
N ASP A 45 -7.70 -14.07 -9.44
CA ASP A 45 -6.59 -13.22 -9.00
C ASP A 45 -7.10 -11.80 -8.60
N GLU A 46 -8.33 -11.68 -8.11
CA GLU A 46 -8.88 -10.42 -7.61
C GLU A 46 -8.29 -10.16 -6.21
N ILE A 47 -7.54 -9.07 -6.13
CA ILE A 47 -7.06 -8.54 -4.84
C ILE A 47 -8.30 -8.15 -4.02
N PRO A 48 -8.42 -8.65 -2.76
CA PRO A 48 -9.56 -8.33 -1.92
C PRO A 48 -9.68 -6.83 -1.69
N GLU A 49 -10.88 -6.27 -1.85
CA GLU A 49 -11.18 -4.90 -1.46
C GLU A 49 -11.55 -4.87 0.02
N TYR A 50 -10.82 -4.11 0.81
CA TYR A 50 -11.10 -3.89 2.23
C TYR A 50 -11.69 -2.48 2.42
N ASP A 51 -12.85 -2.41 3.06
CA ASP A 51 -13.47 -1.13 3.46
C ASP A 51 -12.82 -0.62 4.75
N VAL A 52 -11.76 0.16 4.59
CA VAL A 52 -11.01 0.75 5.70
C VAL A 52 -11.04 2.28 5.61
N ASP A 53 -11.26 2.93 6.75
CA ASP A 53 -11.27 4.39 6.86
C ASP A 53 -9.89 4.88 7.34
N LEU A 54 -8.98 5.10 6.38
CA LEU A 54 -7.69 5.72 6.65
C LEU A 54 -7.77 7.24 6.53
N SER A 55 -6.83 7.94 7.16
CA SER A 55 -6.61 9.37 6.94
C SER A 55 -6.50 9.69 5.44
N LYS A 56 -6.82 10.94 5.08
CA LYS A 56 -6.60 11.41 3.70
C LYS A 56 -5.18 11.90 3.44
N ASN A 57 -4.35 11.94 4.46
CA ASN A 57 -2.99 12.47 4.36
C ASN A 57 -1.96 11.36 4.55
N LEU A 58 -1.01 11.25 3.65
CA LEU A 58 0.07 10.28 3.74
C LEU A 58 0.92 10.49 5.01
N ASN A 59 1.10 11.73 5.46
CA ASN A 59 1.81 12.07 6.69
C ASN A 59 1.09 11.68 7.99
N SER A 60 -0.05 11.00 7.91
CA SER A 60 -0.64 10.34 9.07
C SER A 60 0.10 9.08 9.47
N PHE A 61 0.94 8.55 8.59
CA PHE A 61 1.65 7.28 8.75
C PHE A 61 0.72 6.11 9.06
N GLN A 62 -0.51 6.19 8.54
CA GLN A 62 -1.50 5.11 8.59
C GLN A 62 -1.39 4.21 7.37
N LEU A 63 -1.62 2.93 7.59
CA LEU A 63 -1.76 1.93 6.54
C LEU A 63 -2.76 0.87 6.98
N ALA A 64 -3.27 0.10 6.03
CA ALA A 64 -4.05 -1.10 6.31
C ALA A 64 -3.33 -2.32 5.73
N ILE A 65 -3.26 -3.41 6.48
CA ILE A 65 -2.77 -4.71 5.98
C ILE A 65 -3.89 -5.72 6.19
N TRP A 66 -4.39 -6.32 5.09
CA TRP A 66 -5.56 -7.21 5.07
C TRP A 66 -6.79 -6.66 5.80
N GLY A 67 -6.96 -5.32 5.78
CA GLY A 67 -8.07 -4.63 6.43
C GLY A 67 -7.82 -4.25 7.89
N ASP A 68 -6.80 -4.74 8.55
CA ASP A 68 -6.35 -4.26 9.86
C ASP A 68 -5.61 -2.94 9.69
N THR A 69 -5.97 -1.93 10.49
CA THR A 69 -5.38 -0.58 10.41
C THR A 69 -4.23 -0.42 11.40
N TYR A 70 -3.15 0.19 10.94
CA TYR A 70 -1.94 0.49 11.70
C TYR A 70 -1.65 1.99 11.63
N GLU A 71 -1.03 2.54 12.67
CA GLU A 71 -0.52 3.92 12.70
C GLU A 71 0.89 3.91 13.29
N ILE A 72 1.88 4.19 12.45
CA ILE A 72 3.30 4.16 12.87
C ILE A 72 3.68 5.53 13.46
N PRO A 73 4.28 5.58 14.69
CA PRO A 73 4.70 4.45 15.52
C PRO A 73 3.56 3.82 16.32
N GLU A 74 3.60 2.49 16.46
CA GLU A 74 2.62 1.71 17.21
C GLU A 74 3.32 0.92 18.32
N SER A 75 2.63 0.58 19.42
CA SER A 75 3.25 -0.25 20.46
C SER A 75 3.48 -1.68 19.94
N TYR A 76 4.57 -2.32 20.37
CA TYR A 76 4.83 -3.73 20.08
C TYR A 76 3.64 -4.61 20.46
N ALA A 77 3.00 -4.32 21.60
CA ALA A 77 1.88 -5.11 22.10
C ALA A 77 0.63 -4.99 21.19
N ASP A 78 0.30 -3.80 20.72
CA ASP A 78 -0.85 -3.59 19.82
C ASP A 78 -0.57 -4.22 18.45
N PHE A 79 0.64 -4.06 17.93
CA PHE A 79 1.06 -4.67 16.67
C PHE A 79 0.97 -6.20 16.69
N THR A 80 1.47 -6.83 17.76
CA THR A 80 1.39 -8.31 17.93
C THR A 80 -0.01 -8.80 18.25
N ALA A 81 -0.87 -7.97 18.86
CA ALA A 81 -2.29 -8.30 19.07
C ALA A 81 -3.06 -8.48 17.75
N LEU A 82 -2.58 -7.90 16.65
CA LEU A 82 -3.12 -8.08 15.30
C LEU A 82 -2.63 -9.39 14.62
N GLY A 83 -1.89 -10.22 15.36
CA GLY A 83 -1.50 -11.57 14.92
C GLY A 83 -0.09 -11.67 14.33
N TRP A 84 0.67 -10.60 14.31
CA TRP A 84 2.08 -10.65 13.94
C TRP A 84 2.92 -11.30 15.04
N VAL A 85 3.84 -12.16 14.65
CA VAL A 85 4.76 -12.88 15.54
C VAL A 85 6.19 -12.46 15.24
N TYR A 86 6.87 -11.92 16.23
CA TYR A 86 8.28 -11.58 16.10
C TYR A 86 9.15 -12.84 16.02
N SER A 87 10.05 -12.90 15.05
CA SER A 87 10.93 -14.06 14.83
C SER A 87 12.21 -14.01 15.68
N GLY A 88 12.44 -12.91 16.41
CA GLY A 88 13.63 -12.72 17.25
C GLY A 88 13.36 -12.96 18.74
N ASP A 89 14.23 -12.40 19.59
CA ASP A 89 14.14 -12.45 21.04
C ASP A 89 13.55 -11.14 21.57
N ASP A 90 12.29 -11.15 21.98
CA ASP A 90 11.56 -9.98 22.48
C ASP A 90 12.00 -9.52 23.88
N THR A 91 12.84 -10.31 24.57
CA THR A 91 13.49 -9.94 25.82
C THR A 91 14.82 -9.20 25.62
N LYS A 92 15.37 -9.17 24.41
CA LYS A 92 16.57 -8.42 24.05
C LYS A 92 16.37 -6.93 24.31
N GLU A 93 17.34 -6.28 24.93
CA GLU A 93 17.26 -4.85 25.21
C GLU A 93 17.67 -4.00 24.00
N ILE A 94 16.86 -2.98 23.72
CA ILE A 94 17.21 -1.86 22.84
C ILE A 94 17.67 -0.71 23.71
N GLN A 95 18.84 -0.14 23.36
CA GLN A 95 19.46 0.93 24.13
C GLN A 95 18.58 2.19 24.12
N PRO A 96 18.80 3.12 25.07
CA PRO A 96 18.11 4.39 25.10
C PRO A 96 18.25 5.16 23.76
N GLU A 97 17.18 5.83 23.33
CA GLU A 97 17.16 6.71 22.15
C GLU A 97 17.79 6.06 20.91
N SER A 98 17.49 4.77 20.71
CA SER A 98 18.01 3.99 19.59
C SER A 98 16.95 3.04 19.01
N PHE A 99 17.28 2.43 17.89
CA PHE A 99 16.39 1.49 17.21
C PHE A 99 17.17 0.28 16.67
N SER A 100 16.44 -0.79 16.34
CA SER A 100 16.93 -1.97 15.65
C SER A 100 16.19 -2.07 14.33
N GLU A 101 16.93 -2.09 13.21
CA GLU A 101 16.38 -2.14 11.86
C GLU A 101 16.20 -3.57 11.37
N GLY A 102 15.20 -3.78 10.51
CA GLY A 102 15.04 -5.00 9.77
C GLY A 102 14.63 -6.21 10.58
N GLU A 103 13.94 -5.99 11.69
CA GLU A 103 13.43 -7.07 12.54
C GLU A 103 12.26 -7.79 11.86
N ILE A 104 12.26 -9.12 11.87
CA ILE A 104 11.34 -9.94 11.10
C ILE A 104 10.08 -10.26 11.89
N PHE A 105 8.92 -10.01 11.30
CA PHE A 105 7.61 -10.42 11.80
C PHE A 105 6.88 -11.29 10.77
N GLU A 106 6.20 -12.31 11.27
CA GLU A 106 5.49 -13.30 10.46
C GLU A 106 4.00 -13.35 10.83
N LYS A 107 3.13 -13.47 9.82
CA LYS A 107 1.69 -13.69 9.99
C LYS A 107 1.17 -14.51 8.80
N ASP A 108 0.51 -15.63 9.08
CA ASP A 108 -0.14 -16.50 8.08
C ASP A 108 0.77 -16.91 6.91
N GLY A 109 2.06 -17.16 7.21
CA GLY A 109 3.07 -17.56 6.23
C GLY A 109 3.64 -16.42 5.40
N ASN A 110 3.25 -15.18 5.66
CA ASN A 110 3.83 -13.99 5.07
C ASN A 110 4.79 -13.33 6.05
N GLN A 111 5.73 -12.54 5.52
CA GLN A 111 6.79 -11.93 6.29
C GLN A 111 6.92 -10.45 5.92
N ILE A 112 7.11 -9.62 6.93
CA ILE A 112 7.50 -8.22 6.80
C ILE A 112 8.72 -7.94 7.64
N THR A 113 9.42 -6.85 7.36
CA THR A 113 10.44 -6.32 8.27
C THR A 113 9.94 -5.03 8.91
N VAL A 114 10.36 -4.79 10.16
CA VAL A 114 10.02 -3.58 10.89
C VAL A 114 11.26 -3.01 11.57
N ASP A 115 11.21 -1.73 11.91
CA ASP A 115 12.18 -1.09 12.78
C ASP A 115 11.56 -0.93 14.16
N ILE A 116 12.26 -1.45 15.19
CA ILE A 116 11.81 -1.37 16.57
C ILE A 116 12.57 -0.26 17.26
N ALA A 117 11.87 0.77 17.73
CA ALA A 117 12.44 1.97 18.31
C ALA A 117 12.20 2.04 19.82
N ASN A 118 13.25 2.41 20.56
CA ASN A 118 13.19 2.80 21.95
C ASN A 118 13.45 4.31 22.06
N PRO A 119 12.41 5.17 22.09
CA PRO A 119 12.59 6.61 22.23
C PRO A 119 12.92 7.07 23.66
N ASP A 120 12.86 6.17 24.64
CA ASP A 120 13.07 6.51 26.05
C ASP A 120 14.54 6.65 26.41
N THR A 121 14.79 7.29 27.56
CA THR A 121 16.13 7.52 28.09
C THR A 121 16.72 6.33 28.87
N THR A 122 16.02 5.19 28.90
CA THR A 122 16.45 3.94 29.53
C THR A 122 16.33 2.78 28.54
N ALA A 123 17.24 1.80 28.66
CA ALA A 123 17.13 0.57 27.87
C ALA A 123 15.85 -0.18 28.20
N LYS A 124 15.21 -0.75 27.16
CA LYS A 124 13.97 -1.50 27.27
C LYS A 124 14.04 -2.80 26.47
N PRO A 125 13.37 -3.87 26.93
CA PRO A 125 13.20 -5.04 26.11
C PRO A 125 12.35 -4.70 24.87
N VAL A 126 12.58 -5.41 23.77
CA VAL A 126 11.85 -5.27 22.49
C VAL A 126 10.33 -5.25 22.73
N ALA A 127 9.82 -6.13 23.60
CA ALA A 127 8.39 -6.21 23.91
C ALA A 127 7.79 -4.92 24.53
N GLU A 128 8.61 -3.99 25.00
CA GLU A 128 8.20 -2.71 25.59
C GLU A 128 8.51 -1.51 24.68
N CYS A 129 9.00 -1.76 23.47
CA CYS A 129 9.36 -0.75 22.48
C CYS A 129 8.22 -0.45 21.52
N LEU A 130 8.47 0.44 20.57
CA LEU A 130 7.55 0.83 19.51
C LEU A 130 7.98 0.19 18.18
N ILE A 131 7.00 -0.15 17.35
CA ILE A 131 7.22 -0.35 15.93
C ILE A 131 7.31 1.05 15.32
N GLY A 132 8.50 1.47 14.95
CA GLY A 132 8.80 2.80 14.44
C GLY A 132 8.93 2.85 12.92
N GLY A 133 9.10 1.69 12.28
CA GLY A 133 9.14 1.56 10.83
C GLY A 133 8.54 0.25 10.37
N ILE A 134 8.06 0.23 9.12
CA ILE A 134 7.52 -0.97 8.48
C ILE A 134 7.96 -1.00 7.02
N HIS A 135 8.44 -2.17 6.58
CA HIS A 135 8.99 -2.39 5.25
C HIS A 135 8.28 -3.59 4.62
N ILE A 136 7.59 -3.35 3.50
CA ILE A 136 6.82 -4.36 2.78
C ILE A 136 7.24 -4.33 1.32
N ASP A 137 7.66 -5.50 0.80
CA ASP A 137 7.99 -5.69 -0.62
C ASP A 137 7.16 -6.85 -1.16
N THR A 138 6.17 -6.53 -1.98
CA THR A 138 5.26 -7.50 -2.58
C THR A 138 5.82 -8.17 -3.83
N SER A 139 7.02 -7.84 -4.25
CA SER A 139 7.74 -8.54 -5.33
C SER A 139 8.44 -9.81 -4.85
N THR A 140 8.55 -10.00 -3.55
CA THR A 140 9.17 -11.18 -2.93
C THR A 140 8.16 -12.31 -2.72
N ALA A 141 8.65 -13.54 -2.57
CA ALA A 141 7.78 -14.69 -2.30
C ALA A 141 7.07 -14.59 -0.94
N GLU A 142 7.73 -13.96 0.03
CA GLU A 142 7.24 -13.77 1.39
C GLU A 142 6.21 -12.62 1.49
N GLY A 143 6.29 -11.65 0.58
CA GLY A 143 5.44 -10.45 0.59
C GLY A 143 4.32 -10.45 -0.45
N GLN A 144 4.35 -11.32 -1.45
CA GLN A 144 3.46 -11.27 -2.61
C GLN A 144 1.95 -11.38 -2.28
N ASN A 145 1.61 -11.95 -1.12
CA ASN A 145 0.23 -12.10 -0.67
C ASN A 145 -0.16 -11.07 0.40
N ILE A 146 0.66 -10.04 0.62
CA ILE A 146 0.38 -8.98 1.57
C ILE A 146 -0.36 -7.86 0.83
N TYR A 147 -1.63 -7.66 1.17
CA TYR A 147 -2.45 -6.59 0.60
C TYR A 147 -2.37 -5.35 1.50
N VAL A 148 -1.85 -4.27 0.93
CA VAL A 148 -1.61 -3.02 1.67
C VAL A 148 -2.38 -1.88 1.04
N GLY A 149 -3.20 -1.23 1.87
CA GLY A 149 -3.86 0.03 1.56
C GLY A 149 -3.18 1.20 2.25
N LEU A 150 -3.07 2.32 1.55
CA LEU A 150 -2.55 3.60 2.03
C LEU A 150 -3.65 4.67 1.96
N PRO A 151 -3.48 5.83 2.61
CA PRO A 151 -4.41 6.96 2.54
C PRO A 151 -4.90 7.27 1.12
N ASN A 152 -6.15 7.72 1.00
CA ASN A 152 -6.82 8.05 -0.29
C ASN A 152 -6.94 6.89 -1.28
N GLY A 153 -6.93 5.64 -0.82
CA GLY A 153 -7.18 4.48 -1.66
C GLY A 153 -6.00 4.05 -2.53
N VAL A 154 -4.80 4.54 -2.24
CA VAL A 154 -3.58 4.00 -2.86
C VAL A 154 -3.34 2.59 -2.32
N THR A 155 -3.03 1.64 -3.20
CA THR A 155 -2.89 0.23 -2.85
C THR A 155 -1.66 -0.38 -3.52
N LEU A 156 -0.86 -1.14 -2.79
CA LEU A 156 0.23 -1.90 -3.37
C LEU A 156 -0.35 -2.92 -4.37
N GLN A 157 0.43 -3.25 -5.40
CA GLN A 157 0.10 -4.15 -6.51
C GLN A 157 -1.00 -3.65 -7.47
N GLN A 158 -1.58 -2.45 -7.24
CA GLN A 158 -2.65 -1.91 -8.08
C GLN A 158 -2.40 -0.48 -8.55
N SER A 159 -1.96 0.40 -7.64
CA SER A 159 -1.83 1.83 -7.94
C SER A 159 -0.66 2.10 -8.88
N LEU A 160 -0.91 2.96 -9.87
CA LEU A 160 0.12 3.40 -10.80
C LEU A 160 0.89 4.60 -10.24
N MET A 161 2.15 4.69 -10.61
CA MET A 161 3.05 5.78 -10.21
C MET A 161 2.46 7.18 -10.48
N GLU A 162 1.82 7.39 -11.64
CA GLU A 162 1.21 8.67 -12.01
C GLU A 162 -0.01 9.00 -11.15
N ASP A 163 -0.80 8.00 -10.74
CA ASP A 163 -1.93 8.19 -9.85
C ASP A 163 -1.46 8.56 -8.44
N VAL A 164 -0.42 7.89 -7.94
CA VAL A 164 0.18 8.17 -6.64
C VAL A 164 0.74 9.59 -6.59
N GLU A 165 1.47 10.03 -7.63
CA GLU A 165 1.97 11.40 -7.71
C GLU A 165 0.82 12.42 -7.81
N SER A 166 -0.26 12.09 -8.51
CA SER A 166 -1.46 12.95 -8.58
C SER A 166 -2.16 13.09 -7.23
N ILE A 167 -2.18 12.03 -6.42
CA ILE A 167 -2.85 11.98 -5.11
C ILE A 167 -2.02 12.67 -4.02
N TYR A 168 -0.73 12.34 -3.92
CA TYR A 168 0.12 12.80 -2.83
C TYR A 168 0.99 14.02 -3.20
N GLY A 169 1.00 14.41 -4.48
CA GLY A 169 1.86 15.45 -5.01
C GLY A 169 3.27 14.96 -5.33
N ALA A 170 4.10 15.88 -5.80
CA ALA A 170 5.49 15.55 -6.15
C ALA A 170 6.28 15.08 -4.91
N PRO A 171 7.02 13.97 -5.00
CA PRO A 171 7.88 13.49 -3.92
C PRO A 171 9.01 14.49 -3.66
N LYS A 172 9.59 14.47 -2.47
CA LYS A 172 10.79 15.26 -2.15
C LYS A 172 12.00 14.79 -2.93
N ASP A 173 12.14 13.46 -3.08
CA ASP A 173 13.18 12.84 -3.89
C ASP A 173 12.58 11.76 -4.78
N ARG A 174 13.11 11.65 -6.00
CA ARG A 174 12.75 10.65 -7.00
C ARG A 174 14.02 9.99 -7.50
N TYR A 175 14.19 8.72 -7.20
CA TYR A 175 15.31 7.92 -7.68
C TYR A 175 14.82 6.94 -8.76
N GLU A 176 15.54 6.89 -9.89
CA GLU A 176 15.25 5.99 -11.01
C GLU A 176 16.41 5.02 -11.21
N ALA A 177 16.12 3.73 -11.15
CA ALA A 177 17.01 2.65 -11.48
C ALA A 177 16.52 1.93 -12.74
N ASP A 178 17.30 0.95 -13.23
CA ASP A 178 16.95 0.21 -14.45
C ASP A 178 15.62 -0.53 -14.34
N THR A 179 15.27 -1.03 -13.15
CA THR A 179 14.08 -1.87 -12.90
C THR A 179 13.05 -1.23 -11.98
N SER A 180 13.38 -0.12 -11.33
CA SER A 180 12.49 0.50 -10.34
C SER A 180 12.58 2.01 -10.31
N VAL A 181 11.50 2.63 -9.87
CA VAL A 181 11.44 4.05 -9.50
C VAL A 181 11.04 4.15 -8.05
N GLN A 182 11.68 5.03 -7.28
CA GLN A 182 11.35 5.27 -5.88
C GLN A 182 10.93 6.72 -5.67
N PHE A 183 9.85 6.92 -4.93
CA PHE A 183 9.34 8.22 -4.49
C PHE A 183 9.52 8.33 -2.99
N THR A 184 10.30 9.30 -2.53
CA THR A 184 10.48 9.58 -1.11
C THR A 184 9.75 10.85 -0.71
N TYR A 185 8.85 10.72 0.27
CA TYR A 185 8.16 11.80 0.96
C TYR A 185 8.76 11.96 2.35
N GLU A 186 9.25 13.15 2.67
CA GLU A 186 9.93 13.46 3.94
C GLU A 186 9.13 14.51 4.70
N TYR A 187 8.82 14.21 5.96
CA TYR A 187 8.04 15.06 6.85
C TYR A 187 8.83 15.54 8.06
N GLY A 188 9.95 14.89 8.35
CA GLY A 188 10.88 15.22 9.44
C GLY A 188 12.03 14.23 9.51
N LEU A 189 12.85 14.36 10.54
CA LEU A 189 13.91 13.40 10.82
C LEU A 189 13.30 12.06 11.21
N TYR A 190 13.67 10.97 10.52
CA TYR A 190 13.04 9.65 10.64
C TYR A 190 11.50 9.64 10.45
N GLN A 191 11.00 10.61 9.68
CA GLN A 191 9.60 10.68 9.28
C GLN A 191 9.53 10.67 7.77
N THR A 192 9.68 9.48 7.20
CA THR A 192 9.81 9.27 5.76
C THR A 192 8.89 8.15 5.29
N ILE A 193 8.41 8.31 4.06
CA ILE A 193 7.70 7.24 3.35
C ILE A 193 8.31 7.14 1.97
N THR A 194 8.87 5.96 1.64
CA THR A 194 9.38 5.65 0.31
C THR A 194 8.48 4.61 -0.35
N LEU A 195 8.03 4.92 -1.55
CA LEU A 195 7.18 4.08 -2.38
C LEU A 195 7.97 3.61 -3.60
N GLY A 196 8.05 2.30 -3.81
CA GLY A 196 8.78 1.69 -4.91
C GLY A 196 7.85 1.19 -6.01
N PHE A 197 8.14 1.60 -7.24
CA PHE A 197 7.36 1.26 -8.44
C PHE A 197 8.22 0.42 -9.39
N ASP A 198 7.60 -0.54 -10.03
CA ASP A 198 8.21 -1.26 -11.14
C ASP A 198 8.34 -0.33 -12.36
N ASN A 199 9.53 -0.25 -12.94
CA ASN A 199 9.83 0.71 -14.00
C ASN A 199 9.14 0.39 -15.34
N GLU A 200 8.78 -0.87 -15.59
CA GLU A 200 8.13 -1.29 -16.83
C GLU A 200 6.61 -1.09 -16.77
N THR A 201 6.00 -1.47 -15.65
CA THR A 201 4.54 -1.42 -15.47
C THR A 201 4.05 -0.15 -14.79
N GLY A 202 4.90 0.53 -14.04
CA GLY A 202 4.54 1.66 -13.18
C GLY A 202 3.78 1.27 -11.92
N ILE A 203 3.62 -0.01 -11.62
CA ILE A 203 2.83 -0.48 -10.48
C ILE A 203 3.62 -0.34 -9.18
N LEU A 204 2.98 0.19 -8.15
CA LEU A 204 3.48 0.27 -6.78
C LEU A 204 3.64 -1.14 -6.21
N TYR A 205 4.85 -1.53 -5.79
CA TYR A 205 5.11 -2.86 -5.23
C TYR A 205 5.76 -2.84 -3.85
N SER A 206 6.34 -1.72 -3.42
CA SER A 206 6.98 -1.66 -2.11
C SER A 206 6.64 -0.40 -1.33
N LEU A 207 6.63 -0.55 -0.03
CA LEU A 207 6.46 0.49 0.97
C LEU A 207 7.59 0.39 1.99
N ASP A 208 8.26 1.51 2.23
CA ASP A 208 9.16 1.73 3.34
C ASP A 208 8.66 2.96 4.10
N MET A 209 8.21 2.77 5.34
CA MET A 209 7.61 3.82 6.16
C MET A 209 8.33 3.88 7.50
N GLN A 210 8.87 5.03 7.85
CA GLN A 210 9.49 5.29 9.14
C GLN A 210 8.85 6.51 9.79
N ASN A 211 8.47 6.38 11.05
CA ASN A 211 7.95 7.47 11.87
C ASN A 211 8.35 7.25 13.32
N PHE A 212 9.55 7.69 13.68
CA PHE A 212 9.96 7.73 15.06
C PHE A 212 10.86 8.94 15.30
N THR A 213 10.74 9.53 16.48
CA THR A 213 11.62 10.58 16.97
C THR A 213 12.14 10.17 18.33
N THR A 214 13.40 10.44 18.59
CA THR A 214 13.96 10.32 19.94
C THR A 214 13.76 11.63 20.70
N THR A 215 13.92 11.59 22.02
CA THR A 215 13.88 12.80 22.84
C THR A 215 14.96 13.81 22.41
N ALA A 216 16.14 13.32 22.02
CA ALA A 216 17.23 14.13 21.53
C ALA A 216 16.91 14.81 20.19
N ASP A 217 16.17 14.12 19.31
CA ASP A 217 15.75 14.68 18.02
C ASP A 217 14.69 15.77 18.20
N ALA A 218 13.74 15.57 19.13
CA ALA A 218 12.72 16.55 19.44
C ALA A 218 13.32 17.86 20.02
N GLU A 219 14.35 17.74 20.87
CA GLU A 219 15.06 18.90 21.42
C GLU A 219 15.92 19.65 20.39
N ALA A 220 16.34 18.98 19.31
CA ALA A 220 17.15 19.61 18.26
C ALA A 220 16.32 20.45 17.26
N LEU A 221 14.99 20.32 17.29
CA LEU A 221 14.07 21.02 16.40
C LEU A 221 13.47 22.29 17.03
N ASP A 222 13.69 22.52 18.35
CA ASP A 222 13.28 23.73 19.08
C ASP A 222 14.44 24.76 19.11
#